data_c5671b86c62da81ad60cb2edab684ea2
#
_entry.id   c5671b86c62da81ad60cb2edab684ea2
#
_cell.length_a   1.000
_cell.length_b   1.000
_cell.length_c   1.000
_cell.angle_alpha   90.00
_cell.angle_beta   90.00
_cell.angle_gamma   90.00
#
_symmetry.space_group_name_H-M   'P 1'
#
loop_
_entity.id
_entity.type
_entity.pdbx_description
1 polymer ?
#
loop_
_entity_poly.entity_id
_entity_poly.type
_entity_poly.pdbx_seq_one_letter_code
_entity_poly.pdbx_strand_id
1 'polypeptide(L)'
;GKAYGVEFFAQKKLTKNFFGILSYTFYRSLYSGSNGKYIASSWDNRHLLSVTWGYKFPRNWELGLKFRYQGGAPYTAFDETLSRLNYLSQGVGTLNYAQLNSNRLSGFNSSDVRIDKKWNLKKVTIDLFLDVTNWYVAKNPAIPEYTFKRNAANTAFETTDGLPVKPD
;
A
#
# COMPACT_ATOMS: atom_id res chain seq x y z
N GLY A 1 5.20 22.93 5.75
CA GLY A 1 5.61 21.58 5.39
C GLY A 1 6.92 21.55 4.62
N LYS A 2 7.56 20.40 4.57
CA LYS A 2 8.73 20.16 3.74
C LYS A 2 8.74 18.74 3.22
N ALA A 3 9.21 18.57 1.98
CA ALA A 3 9.44 17.25 1.38
C ALA A 3 10.81 17.24 0.72
N TYR A 4 11.53 16.13 0.80
CA TYR A 4 12.82 15.92 0.18
C TYR A 4 13.09 14.43 -0.02
N GLY A 5 13.93 14.11 -0.97
CA GLY A 5 14.22 12.72 -1.28
C GLY A 5 15.23 12.57 -2.41
N VAL A 6 15.42 11.33 -2.81
CA VAL A 6 16.24 10.94 -3.96
C VAL A 6 15.49 9.93 -4.80
N GLU A 7 15.68 10.01 -6.10
CA GLU A 7 15.09 9.09 -7.06
C GLU A 7 16.18 8.40 -7.86
N PHE A 8 15.99 7.12 -8.08
CA PHE A 8 16.81 6.31 -8.97
C PHE A 8 15.93 5.74 -10.07
N PHE A 9 16.32 5.94 -11.31
CA PHE A 9 15.62 5.41 -12.47
C PHE A 9 16.61 4.67 -13.37
N ALA A 10 16.24 3.45 -13.76
CA ALA A 10 16.97 2.66 -14.73
C ALA A 10 16.03 2.09 -15.78
N GLN A 11 16.39 2.21 -17.03
CA GLN A 11 15.65 1.67 -18.16
C GLN A 11 16.56 0.86 -19.07
N LYS A 12 16.15 -0.35 -19.36
CA LYS A 12 16.71 -1.16 -20.42
C LYS A 12 15.69 -1.24 -21.56
N LYS A 13 15.99 -0.59 -22.67
CA LYS A 13 15.20 -0.73 -23.90
C LYS A 13 15.34 -2.17 -24.42
N LEU A 14 14.35 -2.61 -25.19
CA LEU A 14 14.35 -3.93 -25.78
C LEU A 14 15.68 -4.20 -26.51
N THR A 15 16.46 -5.10 -25.98
CA THR A 15 17.73 -5.56 -26.57
C THR A 15 17.69 -7.08 -26.61
N LYS A 16 17.83 -7.65 -27.79
CA LYS A 16 17.54 -9.06 -28.03
C LYS A 16 16.08 -9.34 -27.63
N ASN A 17 15.85 -9.95 -26.49
CA ASN A 17 14.53 -10.40 -26.05
C ASN A 17 14.06 -9.81 -24.75
N PHE A 18 14.89 -9.00 -24.08
CA PHE A 18 14.62 -8.46 -22.73
C PHE A 18 14.48 -6.94 -22.73
N PHE A 19 13.52 -6.44 -21.98
CA PHE A 19 13.35 -5.03 -21.65
C PHE A 19 12.91 -4.87 -20.19
N GLY A 20 13.16 -3.70 -19.61
CA GLY A 20 12.74 -3.45 -18.23
C GLY A 20 12.90 -2.01 -17.82
N ILE A 21 12.13 -1.64 -16.79
CA ILE A 21 12.18 -0.35 -16.12
C ILE A 21 12.20 -0.60 -14.62
N LEU A 22 13.07 0.08 -13.91
CA LEU A 22 13.14 0.14 -12.47
C LEU A 22 13.09 1.60 -12.04
N SER A 23 12.20 1.93 -11.13
CA SER A 23 12.13 3.22 -10.48
C SER A 23 12.11 3.00 -8.97
N TYR A 24 12.98 3.68 -8.26
CA TYR A 24 13.03 3.69 -6.81
C TYR A 24 13.12 5.10 -6.29
N THR A 25 12.23 5.45 -5.37
CA THR A 25 12.22 6.75 -4.70
C THR A 25 12.33 6.54 -3.20
N PHE A 26 13.31 7.20 -2.57
CA PHE A 26 13.33 7.42 -1.13
C PHE A 26 13.01 8.87 -0.85
N TYR A 27 12.00 9.13 0.00
CA TYR A 27 11.60 10.48 0.33
C TYR A 27 11.07 10.61 1.76
N ARG A 28 11.08 11.83 2.24
CA ARG A 28 10.44 12.23 3.49
C ARG A 28 9.43 13.33 3.21
N SER A 29 8.27 13.23 3.82
CA SER A 29 7.22 14.25 3.78
C SER A 29 6.82 14.60 5.20
N LEU A 30 7.08 15.84 5.60
CA LEU A 30 6.92 16.32 6.96
C LEU A 30 6.08 17.59 6.98
N TYR A 31 5.32 17.77 8.06
CA TYR A 31 4.64 19.02 8.33
C TYR A 31 4.82 19.45 9.79
N SER A 32 4.61 20.73 10.09
CA SER A 32 4.63 21.22 11.45
C SER A 32 3.36 22.00 11.75
N GLY A 33 2.89 21.88 12.96
CA GLY A 33 1.87 22.76 13.53
C GLY A 33 2.47 24.07 14.05
N SER A 34 1.69 24.80 14.84
CA SER A 34 2.08 26.07 15.47
C SER A 34 3.28 25.98 16.41
N ASN A 35 3.56 24.78 16.94
CA ASN A 35 4.70 24.52 17.83
C ASN A 35 6.05 24.39 17.08
N GLY A 36 6.08 24.49 15.74
CA GLY A 36 7.28 24.40 14.92
C GLY A 36 7.92 23.00 14.84
N LYS A 37 7.39 21.99 15.53
CA LYS A 37 7.93 20.63 15.53
C LYS A 37 7.46 19.88 14.29
N TYR A 38 8.41 19.35 13.51
CA TYR A 38 8.10 18.55 12.33
C TYR A 38 7.72 17.12 12.69
N ILE A 39 6.60 16.66 12.15
CA ILE A 39 6.11 15.28 12.23
C ILE A 39 5.87 14.71 10.84
N ALA A 40 5.83 13.39 10.70
CA ALA A 40 5.56 12.76 9.43
C ALA A 40 4.14 13.09 8.94
N SER A 41 3.99 13.44 7.66
CA SER A 41 2.68 13.54 7.02
C SER A 41 2.13 12.15 6.73
N SER A 42 0.81 12.03 6.52
CA SER A 42 0.19 10.75 6.13
C SER A 42 0.73 10.19 4.80
N TRP A 43 1.45 10.99 4.03
CA TRP A 43 2.09 10.62 2.77
C TRP A 43 3.58 10.24 2.91
N ASP A 44 4.14 10.20 4.13
CA ASP A 44 5.55 9.88 4.37
C ASP A 44 5.80 8.36 4.28
N ASN A 45 5.51 7.75 3.16
CA ASN A 45 5.71 6.32 2.94
C ASN A 45 7.18 5.92 2.89
N ARG A 46 8.09 6.86 2.72
CA ARG A 46 9.55 6.73 2.64
C ARG A 46 10.06 6.04 1.38
N HIS A 47 9.51 4.87 1.04
CA HIS A 47 10.03 4.03 -0.04
C HIS A 47 8.95 3.77 -1.08
N LEU A 48 9.24 4.03 -2.34
CA LEU A 48 8.45 3.62 -3.49
C LEU A 48 9.36 2.84 -4.43
N LEU A 49 8.97 1.64 -4.80
CA LEU A 49 9.67 0.82 -5.78
C LEU A 49 8.68 0.35 -6.83
N SER A 50 9.03 0.56 -8.08
CA SER A 50 8.30 0.00 -9.23
C SER A 50 9.29 -0.69 -10.15
N VAL A 51 9.02 -1.95 -10.44
CA VAL A 51 9.79 -2.74 -11.40
C VAL A 51 8.82 -3.26 -12.43
N THR A 52 9.14 -3.05 -13.69
CA THR A 52 8.43 -3.66 -14.81
C THR A 52 9.47 -4.26 -15.73
N TRP A 53 9.31 -5.50 -16.08
CA TRP A 53 10.18 -6.15 -17.06
C TRP A 53 9.40 -7.11 -17.94
N GLY A 54 9.95 -7.38 -19.12
CA GLY A 54 9.37 -8.33 -20.03
C GLY A 54 10.43 -9.08 -20.82
N TYR A 55 10.05 -10.25 -21.26
CA TYR A 55 10.87 -11.12 -22.09
C TYR A 55 10.08 -11.63 -23.28
N LYS A 56 10.65 -11.48 -24.49
CA LYS A 56 10.07 -11.95 -25.73
C LYS A 56 10.65 -13.31 -26.08
N PHE A 57 9.81 -14.32 -26.09
CA PHE A 57 10.14 -15.66 -26.49
C PHE A 57 9.98 -15.88 -28.01
N PRO A 58 10.55 -16.93 -28.56
CA PRO A 58 10.26 -17.35 -29.93
C PRO A 58 8.76 -17.55 -30.18
N ARG A 59 8.38 -17.49 -31.45
CA ARG A 59 7.00 -17.68 -31.90
C ARG A 59 6.01 -16.65 -31.34
N ASN A 60 6.48 -15.42 -31.09
CA ASN A 60 5.66 -14.28 -30.63
C ASN A 60 4.95 -14.51 -29.29
N TRP A 61 5.58 -15.21 -28.37
CA TRP A 61 5.21 -15.20 -26.97
C TRP A 61 5.92 -14.06 -26.24
N GLU A 62 5.23 -13.42 -25.30
CA GLU A 62 5.83 -12.42 -24.42
C GLU A 62 5.37 -12.65 -22.99
N LEU A 63 6.31 -12.58 -22.05
CA LEU A 63 6.04 -12.61 -20.61
C LEU A 63 6.38 -11.25 -20.04
N GLY A 64 5.42 -10.63 -19.34
CA GLY A 64 5.58 -9.41 -18.59
C GLY A 64 5.43 -9.66 -17.09
N LEU A 65 6.21 -8.95 -16.29
CA LEU A 65 6.08 -8.91 -14.84
C LEU A 65 6.15 -7.47 -14.36
N LYS A 66 5.24 -7.12 -13.46
CA LYS A 66 5.24 -5.85 -12.77
C LYS A 66 5.26 -6.11 -11.27
N PHE A 67 6.11 -5.40 -10.56
CA PHE A 67 6.17 -5.42 -9.10
C PHE A 67 6.12 -3.99 -8.58
N ARG A 68 5.36 -3.77 -7.51
CA ARG A 68 5.24 -2.49 -6.82
C ARG A 68 5.40 -2.71 -5.33
N TYR A 69 6.15 -1.83 -4.71
CA TYR A 69 6.27 -1.75 -3.26
C TYR A 69 6.15 -0.29 -2.83
N GLN A 70 5.40 -0.08 -1.76
CA GLN A 70 5.25 1.20 -1.10
C GLN A 70 5.45 0.99 0.40
N GLY A 71 6.34 1.74 1.02
CA GLY A 71 6.55 1.70 2.46
C GLY A 71 5.29 2.07 3.23
N GLY A 72 5.20 1.61 4.47
CA GLY A 72 4.02 1.82 5.29
C GLY A 72 3.71 3.30 5.52
N ALA A 73 2.47 3.69 5.31
CA ALA A 73 1.99 5.04 5.60
C ALA A 73 1.97 5.28 7.12
N PRO A 74 2.34 6.49 7.58
CA PRO A 74 2.12 6.88 8.97
C PRO A 74 0.63 6.98 9.29
N TYR A 75 0.27 6.58 10.50
CA TYR A 75 -1.07 6.79 11.01
C TYR A 75 -1.06 7.14 12.51
N THR A 76 -2.15 7.73 12.98
CA THR A 76 -2.39 8.05 14.38
C THR A 76 -3.23 6.93 14.99
N ALA A 77 -2.73 6.32 16.06
CA ALA A 77 -3.49 5.32 16.79
C ALA A 77 -4.64 5.96 17.57
N PHE A 78 -5.63 5.15 17.93
CA PHE A 78 -6.67 5.55 18.86
C PHE A 78 -6.14 5.60 20.29
N ASP A 79 -6.63 6.56 21.07
CA ASP A 79 -6.51 6.56 22.51
C ASP A 79 -7.62 5.66 23.08
N GLU A 80 -7.23 4.52 23.63
CA GLU A 80 -8.20 3.52 24.11
C GLU A 80 -9.03 4.06 25.28
N THR A 81 -8.39 4.75 26.21
CA THR A 81 -9.07 5.30 27.41
C THR A 81 -10.09 6.36 27.03
N LEU A 82 -9.68 7.33 26.21
CA LEU A 82 -10.58 8.39 25.74
C LEU A 82 -11.65 7.86 24.80
N SER A 83 -11.33 6.87 23.96
CA SER A 83 -12.31 6.24 23.08
C SER A 83 -13.41 5.54 23.86
N ARG A 84 -13.09 4.83 24.93
CA ARG A 84 -14.07 4.19 25.80
C ARG A 84 -14.94 5.20 26.57
N LEU A 85 -14.35 6.29 27.05
CA LEU A 85 -15.07 7.32 27.77
C LEU A 85 -16.04 8.08 26.87
N ASN A 86 -15.61 8.42 25.67
CA ASN A 86 -16.36 9.29 24.76
C ASN A 86 -17.31 8.53 23.83
N TYR A 87 -17.25 7.21 23.80
CA TYR A 87 -18.03 6.43 22.84
C TYR A 87 -19.53 6.70 22.91
N LEU A 88 -20.11 6.80 24.13
CA LEU A 88 -21.56 7.01 24.30
C LEU A 88 -22.02 8.36 23.75
N SER A 89 -21.14 9.35 23.69
CA SER A 89 -21.46 10.71 23.19
C SER A 89 -21.09 10.90 21.72
N GLN A 90 -20.00 10.27 21.25
CA GLN A 90 -19.43 10.51 19.93
C GLN A 90 -19.70 9.37 18.92
N GLY A 91 -19.93 8.14 19.39
CA GLY A 91 -20.14 6.97 18.54
C GLY A 91 -18.92 6.55 17.71
N VAL A 92 -17.76 7.18 17.94
CA VAL A 92 -16.50 6.94 17.22
C VAL A 92 -15.31 6.92 18.16
N GLY A 93 -14.22 6.27 17.75
CA GLY A 93 -12.97 6.31 18.51
C GLY A 93 -12.31 7.67 18.49
N THR A 94 -11.63 8.00 19.58
CA THR A 94 -10.86 9.23 19.72
C THR A 94 -9.40 8.97 19.37
N LEU A 95 -8.85 9.69 18.40
CA LEU A 95 -7.44 9.57 18.01
C LEU A 95 -6.52 10.16 19.10
N ASN A 96 -5.36 9.53 19.27
CA ASN A 96 -4.33 10.04 20.16
C ASN A 96 -3.59 11.23 19.50
N TYR A 97 -4.14 12.42 19.63
CA TYR A 97 -3.57 13.63 19.02
C TYR A 97 -2.21 14.05 19.60
N ALA A 98 -1.82 13.54 20.77
CA ALA A 98 -0.49 13.76 21.31
C ALA A 98 0.60 13.00 20.53
N GLN A 99 0.21 11.95 19.80
CA GLN A 99 1.10 11.10 19.02
C GLN A 99 0.67 11.01 17.54
N LEU A 100 0.44 12.17 16.93
CA LEU A 100 0.05 12.25 15.52
C LEU A 100 1.07 11.53 14.61
N ASN A 101 0.57 10.62 13.74
CA ASN A 101 1.35 9.90 12.75
C ASN A 101 2.62 9.21 13.30
N SER A 102 2.58 8.80 14.58
CA SER A 102 3.70 8.12 15.23
C SER A 102 3.82 6.65 14.83
N ASN A 103 2.74 6.02 14.48
CA ASN A 103 2.69 4.64 14.03
C ASN A 103 2.83 4.53 12.52
N ARG A 104 3.18 3.33 12.03
CA ARG A 104 3.27 3.03 10.60
C ARG A 104 2.58 1.71 10.30
N LEU A 105 1.87 1.69 9.19
CA LEU A 105 1.37 0.47 8.59
C LEU A 105 2.55 -0.38 8.07
N SER A 106 2.32 -1.67 7.89
CA SER A 106 3.21 -2.50 7.08
C SER A 106 3.23 -2.00 5.63
N GLY A 107 4.28 -2.32 4.88
CA GLY A 107 4.40 -1.89 3.50
C GLY A 107 3.35 -2.58 2.59
N PHE A 108 2.85 -1.82 1.64
CA PHE A 108 2.06 -2.35 0.53
C PHE A 108 2.96 -3.00 -0.51
N ASN A 109 2.57 -4.14 -1.05
CA ASN A 109 3.22 -4.72 -2.21
C ASN A 109 2.22 -5.44 -3.12
N SER A 110 2.53 -5.48 -4.41
CA SER A 110 1.72 -6.17 -5.42
C SER A 110 2.61 -6.59 -6.59
N SER A 111 2.33 -7.73 -7.17
CA SER A 111 2.95 -8.14 -8.42
C SER A 111 1.91 -8.69 -9.39
N ASP A 112 2.08 -8.34 -10.64
CA ASP A 112 1.19 -8.71 -11.73
C ASP A 112 2.01 -9.47 -12.78
N VAL A 113 1.45 -10.53 -13.34
CA VAL A 113 2.06 -11.35 -14.39
C VAL A 113 1.17 -11.34 -15.61
N ARG A 114 1.76 -11.08 -16.77
CA ARG A 114 1.05 -11.08 -18.03
C ARG A 114 1.77 -11.96 -19.04
N ILE A 115 1.01 -12.77 -19.76
CA ILE A 115 1.47 -13.61 -20.86
C ILE A 115 0.69 -13.20 -22.11
N ASP A 116 1.41 -12.87 -23.17
CA ASP A 116 0.83 -12.50 -24.47
C ASP A 116 1.24 -13.53 -25.54
N LYS A 117 0.33 -13.78 -26.45
CA LYS A 117 0.56 -14.56 -27.66
C LYS A 117 0.02 -13.85 -28.88
N LYS A 118 0.91 -13.57 -29.86
CA LYS A 118 0.55 -12.88 -31.11
C LYS A 118 0.63 -13.81 -32.32
N TRP A 119 -0.37 -13.70 -33.19
CA TRP A 119 -0.40 -14.33 -34.48
C TRP A 119 -0.50 -13.24 -35.56
N ASN A 120 0.54 -13.15 -36.38
CA ASN A 120 0.58 -12.21 -37.49
C ASN A 120 0.07 -12.91 -38.75
N LEU A 121 -1.15 -12.64 -39.15
CA LEU A 121 -1.78 -13.10 -40.37
C LEU A 121 -1.56 -12.07 -41.50
N LYS A 122 -1.86 -12.42 -42.74
CA LYS A 122 -1.60 -11.55 -43.92
C LYS A 122 -2.27 -10.17 -43.83
N LYS A 123 -3.44 -10.05 -43.21
CA LYS A 123 -4.23 -8.82 -43.14
C LYS A 123 -4.55 -8.35 -41.72
N VAL A 124 -4.35 -9.21 -40.71
CA VAL A 124 -4.71 -8.91 -39.32
C VAL A 124 -3.67 -9.50 -38.38
N THR A 125 -3.48 -8.87 -37.24
CA THR A 125 -2.74 -9.44 -36.11
C THR A 125 -3.73 -9.74 -35.00
N ILE A 126 -3.71 -10.96 -34.48
CA ILE A 126 -4.49 -11.38 -33.32
C ILE A 126 -3.54 -11.40 -32.13
N ASP A 127 -3.91 -10.74 -31.06
CA ASP A 127 -3.19 -10.72 -29.81
C ASP A 127 -4.11 -11.26 -28.70
N LEU A 128 -3.74 -12.37 -28.12
CA LEU A 128 -4.41 -12.96 -26.95
C LEU A 128 -3.50 -12.82 -25.74
N PHE A 129 -4.05 -12.32 -24.64
CA PHE A 129 -3.29 -12.19 -23.41
C PHE A 129 -4.05 -12.72 -22.20
N LEU A 130 -3.29 -13.15 -21.21
CA LEU A 130 -3.74 -13.45 -19.86
C LEU A 130 -2.98 -12.52 -18.90
N ASP A 131 -3.71 -11.76 -18.12
CA ASP A 131 -3.16 -10.86 -17.10
C ASP A 131 -3.68 -11.28 -15.73
N VAL A 132 -2.78 -11.58 -14.80
CA VAL A 132 -3.09 -11.98 -13.43
C VAL A 132 -2.51 -10.95 -12.49
N THR A 133 -3.38 -10.16 -11.87
CA THR A 133 -2.99 -9.14 -10.90
C THR A 133 -2.85 -9.75 -9.51
N ASN A 134 -1.85 -9.28 -8.75
CA ASN A 134 -1.57 -9.75 -7.40
C ASN A 134 -1.52 -11.29 -7.30
N TRP A 135 -0.80 -11.93 -8.22
CA TRP A 135 -0.80 -13.38 -8.43
C TRP A 135 -0.38 -14.20 -7.19
N TYR A 136 0.34 -13.60 -6.24
CA TYR A 136 0.72 -14.25 -4.98
C TYR A 136 -0.17 -13.84 -3.78
N VAL A 137 -1.30 -13.15 -4.05
CA VAL A 137 -2.31 -12.80 -3.06
C VAL A 137 -1.74 -12.01 -1.87
N ALA A 138 -0.90 -11.01 -2.15
CA ALA A 138 -0.36 -10.14 -1.10
C ALA A 138 -1.51 -9.47 -0.34
N LYS A 139 -1.49 -9.59 0.98
CA LYS A 139 -2.41 -8.87 1.86
C LYS A 139 -1.87 -7.46 2.08
N ASN A 140 -2.65 -6.46 1.72
CA ASN A 140 -2.28 -5.07 1.88
C ASN A 140 -2.83 -4.52 3.20
N PRO A 141 -2.02 -3.75 3.95
CA PRO A 141 -2.42 -3.20 5.22
C PRO A 141 -3.54 -2.17 5.05
N ALA A 142 -4.48 -2.16 5.98
CA ALA A 142 -5.45 -1.10 6.17
C ALA A 142 -5.17 -0.37 7.49
N ILE A 143 -5.65 0.86 7.60
CA ILE A 143 -5.61 1.58 8.89
C ILE A 143 -6.49 0.82 9.87
N PRO A 144 -5.99 0.50 11.09
CA PRO A 144 -6.79 -0.18 12.10
C PRO A 144 -8.07 0.58 12.40
N GLU A 145 -9.19 -0.13 12.41
CA GLU A 145 -10.49 0.43 12.77
C GLU A 145 -10.83 0.04 14.20
N TYR A 146 -11.31 1.01 14.98
CA TYR A 146 -11.78 0.75 16.34
C TYR A 146 -13.24 0.33 16.27
N THR A 147 -13.53 -0.93 16.61
CA THR A 147 -14.90 -1.43 16.63
C THR A 147 -15.55 -1.17 18.00
N PHE A 148 -16.76 -0.63 17.99
CA PHE A 148 -17.55 -0.35 19.20
C PHE A 148 -18.73 -1.30 19.33
N LYS A 149 -18.68 -2.48 18.71
CA LYS A 149 -19.67 -3.52 18.92
C LYS A 149 -19.64 -3.94 20.39
N ARG A 150 -20.80 -3.99 21.02
CA ARG A 150 -20.94 -4.42 22.40
C ARG A 150 -21.35 -5.88 22.48
N ASN A 151 -20.95 -6.53 23.57
CA ASN A 151 -21.43 -7.86 23.91
C ASN A 151 -22.94 -7.83 24.24
N ALA A 152 -23.58 -9.01 24.25
CA ALA A 152 -25.01 -9.14 24.52
C ALA A 152 -25.41 -8.53 25.87
N ALA A 153 -24.54 -8.55 26.88
CA ALA A 153 -24.76 -7.96 28.18
C ALA A 153 -24.54 -6.45 28.23
N ASN A 154 -24.06 -5.83 27.14
CA ASN A 154 -23.74 -4.39 27.04
C ASN A 154 -22.70 -3.89 28.05
N THR A 155 -21.80 -4.77 28.50
CA THR A 155 -20.79 -4.49 29.54
C THR A 155 -19.39 -4.22 28.97
N ALA A 156 -19.09 -4.70 27.77
CA ALA A 156 -17.77 -4.56 27.14
C ALA A 156 -17.90 -4.44 25.62
N PHE A 157 -16.84 -3.90 24.99
CA PHE A 157 -16.71 -3.91 23.52
C PHE A 157 -16.16 -5.25 23.06
N GLU A 158 -16.59 -5.71 21.89
CA GLU A 158 -16.17 -6.94 21.24
C GLU A 158 -15.75 -6.66 19.81
N THR A 159 -14.84 -7.48 19.30
CA THR A 159 -14.58 -7.60 17.87
C THR A 159 -15.70 -8.42 17.22
N THR A 160 -15.72 -8.46 15.87
CA THR A 160 -16.71 -9.22 15.10
C THR A 160 -16.66 -10.72 15.37
N ASP A 161 -15.57 -11.23 15.92
CA ASP A 161 -15.31 -12.61 16.32
C ASP A 161 -15.50 -12.87 17.83
N GLY A 162 -16.04 -11.89 18.56
CA GLY A 162 -16.38 -12.02 19.98
C GLY A 162 -15.20 -11.89 20.95
N LEU A 163 -14.01 -11.57 20.44
CA LEU A 163 -12.83 -11.34 21.28
C LEU A 163 -12.84 -9.91 21.86
N PRO A 164 -12.20 -9.69 23.03
CA PRO A 164 -12.05 -8.34 23.55
C PRO A 164 -11.34 -7.45 22.54
N VAL A 165 -11.84 -6.24 22.33
CA VAL A 165 -11.21 -5.26 21.46
C VAL A 165 -9.84 -4.94 22.01
N LYS A 166 -8.81 -5.36 21.30
CA LYS A 166 -7.45 -4.83 21.50
C LYS A 166 -7.25 -3.78 20.41
N PRO A 167 -6.79 -2.59 20.75
CA PRO A 167 -6.27 -1.70 19.72
C PRO A 167 -5.04 -2.39 19.12
N ASP A 168 -5.06 -2.60 17.79
CA ASP A 168 -3.90 -3.05 17.04
C ASP A 168 -2.87 -1.93 16.93
#